data_e3e9ef60214e24582904edd42dd62b5b
#
_entry.id   e3e9ef60214e24582904edd42dd62b5b
#
_cell.length_a   1.000
_cell.length_b   1.000
_cell.length_c   1.000
_cell.angle_alpha   90.00
_cell.angle_beta   90.00
_cell.angle_gamma   90.00
#
_symmetry.space_group_name_H-M   'P 1'
#
loop_
_entity.id
_entity.type
_entity.pdbx_description
1 polymer ?
#
loop_
_entity_poly.entity_id
_entity_poly.type
_entity_poly.pdbx_seq_one_letter_code
_entity_poly.pdbx_strand_id
1 'polypeptide(L)'
;EILRDMIKDGVAPIRELAESVDLVLGVKDGRVQPANFDCQFDNVIMSGGRPTLIDCEWVFDEAVDVRFLQYRILYYWYMECREFLAYEDALAFLRNFGFAKPELDAFAEREQSFQEEVHGEDGERMHAFLNDKVTVKRFRALEEEYTKTLHDAQELQREVKERDITLQK
;
A
#
# COMPACT_ATOMS: atom_id res chain seq x y z
N GLU A 1 -10.21 -12.72 2.57
CA GLU A 1 -9.92 -14.05 3.17
C GLU A 1 -8.47 -14.45 2.86
N ILE A 2 -8.03 -14.42 1.60
CA ILE A 2 -6.65 -14.73 1.17
C ILE A 2 -5.63 -13.81 1.88
N LEU A 3 -5.85 -12.51 1.91
CA LEU A 3 -4.99 -11.54 2.60
C LEU A 3 -4.89 -11.81 4.12
N ARG A 4 -5.97 -12.21 4.74
CA ARG A 4 -6.02 -12.52 6.18
C ARG A 4 -5.24 -13.80 6.51
N ASP A 5 -5.28 -14.80 5.63
CA ASP A 5 -4.54 -16.05 5.77
C ASP A 5 -3.05 -15.83 5.47
N MET A 6 -2.70 -15.02 4.47
CA MET A 6 -1.32 -14.60 4.18
C MET A 6 -0.67 -13.85 5.36
N ILE A 7 -1.42 -13.01 6.07
CA ILE A 7 -0.94 -12.28 7.25
C ILE A 7 -0.73 -13.22 8.45
N LYS A 8 -1.56 -14.24 8.61
CA LYS A 8 -1.43 -15.22 9.68
C LYS A 8 -0.24 -16.16 9.50
N ASP A 9 0.04 -16.54 8.26
CA ASP A 9 1.06 -17.54 7.93
C ASP A 9 2.45 -16.92 7.69
N GLY A 10 2.56 -15.58 7.74
CA GLY A 10 3.82 -14.86 7.64
C GLY A 10 4.30 -14.61 6.21
N VAL A 11 5.61 -14.37 6.07
CA VAL A 11 6.26 -13.90 4.83
C VAL A 11 6.33 -14.99 3.73
N ALA A 12 6.23 -16.27 4.07
CA ALA A 12 6.40 -17.37 3.10
C ALA A 12 5.37 -17.34 1.94
N PRO A 13 4.06 -17.17 2.19
CA PRO A 13 3.06 -17.07 1.13
C PRO A 13 3.27 -15.88 0.20
N ILE A 14 3.77 -14.76 0.73
CA ILE A 14 4.07 -13.55 -0.06
C ILE A 14 5.25 -13.81 -1.00
N ARG A 15 6.26 -14.54 -0.54
CA ARG A 15 7.41 -14.92 -1.38
C ARG A 15 6.97 -15.83 -2.53
N GLU A 16 6.17 -16.83 -2.26
CA GLU A 16 5.62 -17.74 -3.29
C GLU A 16 4.78 -16.97 -4.31
N LEU A 17 4.03 -15.97 -3.85
CA LEU A 17 3.24 -15.12 -4.74
C LEU A 17 4.14 -14.22 -5.59
N ALA A 18 5.19 -13.62 -5.03
CA ALA A 18 6.17 -12.84 -5.78
C ALA A 18 6.89 -13.69 -6.84
N GLU A 19 7.29 -14.92 -6.48
CA GLU A 19 7.88 -15.88 -7.42
C GLU A 19 6.89 -16.31 -8.52
N SER A 20 5.61 -16.43 -8.19
CA SER A 20 4.54 -16.74 -9.17
C SER A 20 4.37 -15.61 -10.19
N VAL A 21 4.59 -14.38 -9.81
CA VAL A 21 4.56 -13.22 -10.72
C VAL A 21 5.69 -13.31 -11.75
N ASP A 22 6.86 -13.84 -11.39
CA ASP A 22 7.97 -14.03 -12.33
C ASP A 22 7.60 -14.94 -13.51
N LEU A 23 6.74 -15.93 -13.28
CA LEU A 23 6.23 -16.82 -14.34
C LEU A 23 5.34 -16.06 -15.33
N VAL A 24 4.63 -15.04 -14.88
CA VAL A 24 3.77 -14.20 -15.73
C VAL A 24 4.59 -13.20 -16.51
N LEU A 25 5.66 -12.70 -15.92
CA LEU A 25 6.51 -11.67 -16.52
C LEU A 25 7.40 -12.19 -17.65
N GLY A 26 7.53 -13.49 -17.81
CA GLY A 26 8.39 -14.06 -18.86
C GLY A 26 9.88 -13.74 -18.62
N VAL A 27 10.34 -13.93 -17.41
CA VAL A 27 11.72 -13.63 -16.99
C VAL A 27 12.73 -14.43 -17.83
N LYS A 28 13.72 -13.72 -18.37
CA LYS A 28 14.86 -14.30 -19.06
C LYS A 28 16.15 -13.68 -18.54
N ASP A 29 17.05 -14.54 -18.06
CA ASP A 29 18.35 -14.13 -17.52
C ASP A 29 18.25 -13.02 -16.43
N GLY A 30 17.23 -13.11 -15.56
CA GLY A 30 16.96 -12.11 -14.52
C GLY A 30 16.38 -10.78 -15.01
N ARG A 31 15.95 -10.74 -16.27
CA ARG A 31 15.33 -9.56 -16.89
C ARG A 31 13.98 -9.85 -17.50
N VAL A 32 13.17 -8.82 -17.64
CA VAL A 32 11.85 -8.83 -18.26
C VAL A 32 11.84 -7.86 -19.43
N GLN A 33 11.34 -8.31 -20.59
CA GLN A 33 11.17 -7.49 -21.78
C GLN A 33 10.03 -8.04 -22.63
N PRO A 34 9.00 -7.24 -22.95
CA PRO A 34 8.74 -5.90 -22.43
C PRO A 34 8.45 -5.92 -20.92
N ALA A 35 8.77 -4.83 -20.21
CA ALA A 35 8.56 -4.71 -18.78
C ALA A 35 7.24 -3.97 -18.49
N ASN A 36 6.32 -4.63 -17.78
CA ASN A 36 5.11 -4.00 -17.28
C ASN A 36 5.31 -3.47 -15.86
N PHE A 37 5.25 -2.15 -15.69
CA PHE A 37 5.41 -1.50 -14.39
C PHE A 37 4.13 -1.50 -13.55
N ASP A 38 2.97 -1.82 -14.17
CA ASP A 38 1.70 -2.02 -13.45
C ASP A 38 1.54 -3.45 -12.91
N CYS A 39 2.59 -4.25 -12.97
CA CYS A 39 2.58 -5.57 -12.37
C CYS A 39 2.56 -5.45 -10.83
N GLN A 40 1.37 -5.26 -10.27
CA GLN A 40 1.09 -5.21 -8.83
C GLN A 40 0.09 -6.31 -8.49
N PHE A 41 -0.06 -6.67 -7.22
CA PHE A 41 -0.93 -7.78 -6.83
C PHE A 41 -2.41 -7.55 -7.11
N ASP A 42 -2.88 -6.31 -7.05
CA ASP A 42 -4.24 -5.91 -7.41
C ASP A 42 -4.51 -6.03 -8.92
N ASN A 43 -3.46 -5.99 -9.74
CA ASN A 43 -3.52 -6.21 -11.19
C ASN A 43 -3.28 -7.69 -11.58
N VAL A 44 -3.29 -8.62 -10.63
CA VAL A 44 -3.12 -10.05 -10.88
C VAL A 44 -4.40 -10.82 -10.54
N ILE A 45 -5.01 -11.42 -11.55
CA ILE A 45 -6.16 -12.32 -11.37
C ILE A 45 -5.71 -13.77 -11.43
N MET A 46 -6.08 -14.54 -10.42
CA MET A 46 -5.88 -15.99 -10.42
C MET A 46 -7.04 -16.69 -11.10
N SER A 47 -6.80 -17.37 -12.22
CA SER A 47 -7.79 -18.14 -12.94
C SER A 47 -7.29 -19.56 -13.19
N GLY A 48 -7.99 -20.57 -12.64
CA GLY A 48 -7.59 -21.97 -12.78
C GLY A 48 -6.18 -22.27 -12.26
N GLY A 49 -5.72 -21.58 -11.22
CA GLY A 49 -4.39 -21.73 -10.66
C GLY A 49 -3.28 -21.05 -11.47
N ARG A 50 -3.63 -20.22 -12.46
CA ARG A 50 -2.68 -19.44 -13.27
C ARG A 50 -2.88 -17.97 -13.00
N PRO A 51 -1.82 -17.22 -12.67
CA PRO A 51 -1.88 -15.77 -12.58
C PRO A 51 -2.00 -15.17 -13.98
N THR A 52 -2.82 -14.13 -14.10
CA THR A 52 -2.99 -13.34 -15.33
C THR A 52 -2.93 -11.88 -14.96
N LEU A 53 -2.03 -11.13 -15.59
CA LEU A 53 -1.98 -9.69 -15.43
C LEU A 53 -3.15 -9.04 -16.17
N ILE A 54 -3.77 -8.12 -15.49
CA ILE A 54 -4.74 -7.18 -16.04
C ILE A 54 -4.19 -5.79 -15.86
N ASP A 55 -4.72 -4.84 -16.60
CA ASP A 55 -4.30 -3.43 -16.51
C ASP A 55 -2.80 -3.25 -16.76
N CYS A 56 -2.44 -3.03 -18.03
CA CYS A 56 -1.08 -2.90 -18.51
C CYS A 56 -0.90 -1.54 -19.19
N GLU A 57 -1.02 -0.46 -18.42
CA GLU A 57 -0.93 0.90 -18.97
C GLU A 57 0.53 1.32 -19.22
N TRP A 58 1.44 0.90 -18.32
CA TRP A 58 2.84 1.29 -18.37
C TRP A 58 3.72 0.11 -18.74
N VAL A 59 3.89 -0.09 -20.05
CA VAL A 59 4.73 -1.14 -20.61
C VAL A 59 5.90 -0.53 -21.37
N PHE A 60 7.11 -0.88 -20.97
CA PHE A 60 8.35 -0.41 -21.56
C PHE A 60 9.02 -1.51 -22.38
N ASP A 61 9.49 -1.16 -23.59
CA ASP A 61 10.21 -2.08 -24.49
C ASP A 61 11.70 -2.21 -24.14
N GLU A 62 12.10 -1.82 -22.97
CA GLU A 62 13.45 -2.03 -22.44
C GLU A 62 13.54 -3.25 -21.54
N ALA A 63 14.73 -3.87 -21.49
CA ALA A 63 14.98 -4.98 -20.58
C ALA A 63 15.19 -4.46 -19.16
N VAL A 64 14.24 -4.74 -18.27
CA VAL A 64 14.24 -4.33 -16.86
C VAL A 64 14.67 -5.48 -15.97
N ASP A 65 15.44 -5.18 -14.93
CA ASP A 65 15.79 -6.14 -13.88
C ASP A 65 14.50 -6.61 -13.17
N VAL A 66 14.28 -7.93 -13.13
CA VAL A 66 13.13 -8.52 -12.45
C VAL A 66 13.07 -8.13 -10.97
N ARG A 67 14.23 -7.95 -10.33
CA ARG A 67 14.32 -7.52 -8.92
C ARG A 67 13.70 -6.15 -8.70
N PHE A 68 13.81 -5.24 -9.68
CA PHE A 68 13.14 -3.95 -9.60
C PHE A 68 11.61 -4.09 -9.66
N LEU A 69 11.08 -4.96 -10.52
CA LEU A 69 9.64 -5.22 -10.56
C LEU A 69 9.14 -5.91 -9.28
N GLN A 70 9.90 -6.87 -8.74
CA GLN A 70 9.62 -7.49 -7.44
C GLN A 70 9.62 -6.45 -6.31
N TYR A 71 10.60 -5.53 -6.32
CA TYR A 71 10.63 -4.41 -5.37
C TYR A 71 9.35 -3.58 -5.46
N ARG A 72 8.92 -3.17 -6.65
CA ARG A 72 7.69 -2.39 -6.85
C ARG A 72 6.48 -3.11 -6.30
N ILE A 73 6.26 -4.38 -6.68
CA ILE A 73 5.14 -5.21 -6.23
C ILE A 73 5.08 -5.27 -4.70
N LEU A 74 6.21 -5.57 -4.07
CA LEU A 74 6.28 -5.74 -2.61
C LEU A 74 6.17 -4.40 -1.88
N TYR A 75 6.75 -3.33 -2.42
CA TYR A 75 6.69 -1.99 -1.85
C TYR A 75 5.23 -1.47 -1.83
N TYR A 76 4.53 -1.53 -2.95
CA TYR A 76 3.15 -1.06 -3.03
C TYR A 76 2.22 -1.93 -2.20
N TRP A 77 2.40 -3.24 -2.23
CA TRP A 77 1.66 -4.14 -1.35
C TRP A 77 1.88 -3.81 0.14
N TYR A 78 3.13 -3.54 0.55
CA TYR A 78 3.41 -3.10 1.91
C TYR A 78 2.67 -1.80 2.23
N MET A 79 2.71 -0.81 1.34
CA MET A 79 2.05 0.47 1.56
C MET A 79 0.54 0.33 1.78
N GLU A 80 -0.11 -0.63 1.14
CA GLU A 80 -1.53 -0.93 1.31
C GLU A 80 -1.84 -1.70 2.59
N CYS A 81 -0.96 -2.63 2.97
CA CYS A 81 -1.19 -3.56 4.07
C CYS A 81 -0.44 -3.19 5.36
N ARG A 82 0.33 -2.09 5.38
CA ARG A 82 1.26 -1.71 6.46
C ARG A 82 0.65 -1.73 7.86
N GLU A 83 -0.67 -1.45 7.96
CA GLU A 83 -1.36 -1.44 9.25
C GLU A 83 -1.55 -2.82 9.86
N PHE A 84 -1.51 -3.84 9.02
CA PHE A 84 -1.69 -5.24 9.43
C PHE A 84 -0.36 -5.96 9.57
N LEU A 85 0.75 -5.32 9.18
CA LEU A 85 2.07 -5.91 9.18
C LEU A 85 2.86 -5.48 10.42
N ALA A 86 3.65 -6.41 10.98
CA ALA A 86 4.48 -6.17 12.16
C ALA A 86 5.86 -5.56 11.81
N TYR A 87 5.93 -4.77 10.74
CA TYR A 87 7.16 -4.11 10.31
C TYR A 87 7.07 -2.60 10.54
N GLU A 88 8.15 -2.02 11.05
CA GLU A 88 8.22 -0.59 11.35
C GLU A 88 8.15 0.28 10.09
N ASP A 89 8.81 -0.19 9.01
CA ASP A 89 8.86 0.50 7.72
C ASP A 89 9.00 -0.47 6.53
N ALA A 90 8.84 0.07 5.32
CA ALA A 90 8.96 -0.67 4.08
C ALA A 90 10.37 -1.27 3.88
N LEU A 91 11.42 -0.61 4.36
CA LEU A 91 12.79 -1.11 4.21
C LEU A 91 13.02 -2.35 5.07
N ALA A 92 12.50 -2.35 6.32
CA ALA A 92 12.55 -3.52 7.18
C ALA A 92 11.79 -4.69 6.56
N PHE A 93 10.62 -4.44 5.97
CA PHE A 93 9.84 -5.43 5.25
C PHE A 93 10.61 -6.00 4.04
N LEU A 94 11.09 -5.15 3.13
CA LEU A 94 11.77 -5.56 1.90
C LEU A 94 13.06 -6.35 2.17
N ARG A 95 13.79 -6.04 3.24
CA ARG A 95 15.00 -6.80 3.64
C ARG A 95 14.69 -8.28 3.92
N ASN A 96 13.49 -8.62 4.39
CA ASN A 96 13.09 -10.02 4.59
C ASN A 96 12.96 -10.79 3.28
N PHE A 97 12.81 -10.09 2.14
CA PHE A 97 12.85 -10.69 0.80
C PHE A 97 14.24 -10.69 0.18
N GLY A 98 15.27 -10.42 0.99
CA GLY A 98 16.67 -10.50 0.57
C GLY A 98 17.14 -9.31 -0.26
N PHE A 99 16.47 -8.16 -0.18
CA PHE A 99 16.97 -6.91 -0.78
C PHE A 99 18.08 -6.31 0.08
N ALA A 100 19.21 -6.02 -0.54
CA ALA A 100 20.30 -5.31 0.11
C ALA A 100 20.04 -3.80 0.12
N LYS A 101 20.56 -3.09 1.13
CA LYS A 101 20.36 -1.64 1.23
C LYS A 101 20.76 -0.85 -0.04
N PRO A 102 21.95 -1.09 -0.66
CA PRO A 102 22.32 -0.36 -1.88
C PRO A 102 21.37 -0.63 -3.06
N GLU A 103 20.80 -1.83 -3.15
CA GLU A 103 19.81 -2.22 -4.15
C GLU A 103 18.51 -1.46 -3.92
N LEU A 104 18.06 -1.38 -2.66
CA LEU A 104 16.86 -0.63 -2.29
C LEU A 104 16.99 0.86 -2.58
N ASP A 105 18.17 1.45 -2.29
CA ASP A 105 18.42 2.86 -2.57
C ASP A 105 18.35 3.14 -4.10
N ALA A 106 18.97 2.27 -4.93
CA ALA A 106 18.92 2.40 -6.39
C ALA A 106 17.52 2.19 -6.97
N PHE A 107 16.76 1.25 -6.41
CA PHE A 107 15.38 1.00 -6.85
C PHE A 107 14.42 2.12 -6.44
N ALA A 108 14.61 2.70 -5.26
CA ALA A 108 13.84 3.85 -4.82
C ALA A 108 14.07 5.08 -5.72
N GLU A 109 15.33 5.34 -6.10
CA GLU A 109 15.68 6.41 -7.03
C GLU A 109 15.05 6.18 -8.42
N ARG A 110 15.12 4.95 -8.93
CA ARG A 110 14.50 4.60 -10.21
C ARG A 110 12.97 4.74 -10.16
N GLU A 111 12.36 4.32 -9.07
CA GLU A 111 10.91 4.47 -8.85
C GLU A 111 10.50 5.93 -8.83
N GLN A 112 11.25 6.76 -8.12
CA GLN A 112 11.00 8.19 -8.08
C GLN A 112 11.08 8.81 -9.50
N SER A 113 12.12 8.47 -10.27
CA SER A 113 12.25 8.97 -11.65
C SER A 113 11.09 8.52 -12.53
N PHE A 114 10.62 7.29 -12.39
CA PHE A 114 9.45 6.80 -13.10
C PHE A 114 8.17 7.57 -12.71
N GLN A 115 7.96 7.82 -11.42
CA GLN A 115 6.80 8.57 -10.94
C GLN A 115 6.81 10.03 -11.44
N GLU A 116 7.99 10.65 -11.48
CA GLU A 116 8.16 12.00 -12.04
C GLU A 116 7.85 12.05 -13.55
N GLU A 117 8.26 11.01 -14.29
CA GLU A 117 7.97 10.90 -15.74
C GLU A 117 6.47 10.72 -16.01
N VAL A 118 5.79 9.88 -15.22
CA VAL A 118 4.38 9.55 -15.40
C VAL A 118 3.44 10.65 -14.92
N HIS A 119 3.75 11.25 -13.78
CA HIS A 119 2.85 12.20 -13.12
C HIS A 119 3.29 13.67 -13.24
N GLY A 120 4.49 13.92 -13.72
CA GLY A 120 5.05 15.27 -13.83
C GLY A 120 5.13 15.98 -12.48
N GLU A 121 5.01 17.31 -12.49
CA GLU A 121 5.05 18.13 -11.27
C GLU A 121 3.90 17.86 -10.29
N ASP A 122 2.84 17.19 -10.74
CA ASP A 122 1.70 16.81 -9.87
C ASP A 122 1.93 15.50 -9.10
N GLY A 123 3.02 14.78 -9.36
CA GLY A 123 3.36 13.52 -8.70
C GLY A 123 3.50 13.66 -7.18
N GLU A 124 4.11 14.73 -6.69
CA GLU A 124 4.21 15.01 -5.25
C GLU A 124 2.83 15.18 -4.59
N ARG A 125 1.91 15.86 -5.28
CA ARG A 125 0.53 16.04 -4.78
C ARG A 125 -0.25 14.73 -4.77
N MET A 126 -0.06 13.89 -5.77
CA MET A 126 -0.67 12.58 -5.84
C MET A 126 -0.12 11.65 -4.75
N HIS A 127 1.19 11.62 -4.53
CA HIS A 127 1.81 10.89 -3.42
C HIS A 127 1.33 11.39 -2.05
N ALA A 128 1.21 12.70 -1.86
CA ALA A 128 0.64 13.27 -0.64
C ALA A 128 -0.81 12.83 -0.44
N PHE A 129 -1.62 12.86 -1.50
CA PHE A 129 -3.02 12.42 -1.47
C PHE A 129 -3.15 10.92 -1.18
N LEU A 130 -2.32 10.07 -1.81
CA LEU A 130 -2.31 8.63 -1.56
C LEU A 130 -1.81 8.27 -0.15
N ASN A 131 -0.85 9.02 0.38
CA ASN A 131 -0.35 8.85 1.74
C ASN A 131 -1.33 9.38 2.81
N ASP A 132 -2.25 10.26 2.45
CA ASP A 132 -3.31 10.77 3.32
C ASP A 132 -4.57 9.88 3.31
N LYS A 133 -4.48 8.68 2.72
CA LYS A 133 -5.55 7.67 2.86
C LYS A 133 -5.82 7.49 4.35
N VAL A 134 -7.06 7.78 4.75
CA VAL A 134 -7.51 7.55 6.12
C VAL A 134 -7.49 6.05 6.37
N THR A 135 -6.54 5.60 7.13
CA THR A 135 -6.43 4.19 7.48
C THR A 135 -7.63 3.76 8.32
N VAL A 136 -8.03 2.49 8.29
CA VAL A 136 -9.12 1.95 9.12
C VAL A 136 -8.87 2.25 10.61
N LYS A 137 -7.61 2.21 11.05
CA LYS A 137 -7.22 2.55 12.41
C LYS A 137 -7.45 4.04 12.71
N ARG A 138 -7.05 4.93 11.79
CA ARG A 138 -7.28 6.38 11.91
C ARG A 138 -8.77 6.71 11.83
N PHE A 139 -9.51 6.02 10.95
CA PHE A 139 -10.96 6.17 10.86
C PHE A 139 -11.66 5.80 12.17
N ARG A 140 -11.31 4.65 12.78
CA ARG A 140 -11.85 4.25 14.09
C ARG A 140 -11.50 5.22 15.19
N ALA A 141 -10.26 5.72 15.24
CA ALA A 141 -9.85 6.72 16.22
C ALA A 141 -10.65 8.03 16.06
N LEU A 142 -10.87 8.48 14.81
CA LEU A 142 -11.71 9.65 14.53
C LEU A 142 -13.18 9.42 14.91
N GLU A 143 -13.71 8.21 14.68
CA GLU A 143 -15.07 7.84 15.07
C GLU A 143 -15.25 7.85 16.59
N GLU A 144 -14.27 7.32 17.34
CA GLU A 144 -14.25 7.38 18.80
C GLU A 144 -14.18 8.82 19.32
N GLU A 145 -13.29 9.65 18.75
CA GLU A 145 -13.14 11.06 19.11
C GLU A 145 -14.42 11.85 18.79
N TYR A 146 -15.02 11.63 17.63
CA TYR A 146 -16.28 12.24 17.24
C TYR A 146 -17.42 11.85 18.20
N THR A 147 -17.53 10.57 18.54
CA THR A 147 -18.55 10.07 19.45
C THR A 147 -18.41 10.69 20.84
N LYS A 148 -17.17 10.81 21.33
CA LYS A 148 -16.89 11.48 22.61
C LYS A 148 -17.27 12.96 22.57
N THR A 149 -16.85 13.68 21.53
CA THR A 149 -17.16 15.11 21.36
C THR A 149 -18.65 15.35 21.28
N LEU A 150 -19.38 14.47 20.60
CA LEU A 150 -20.85 14.55 20.51
C LEU A 150 -21.51 14.35 21.88
N HIS A 151 -21.01 13.41 22.68
CA HIS A 151 -21.51 13.17 24.02
C HIS A 151 -21.27 14.38 24.93
N ASP A 152 -20.04 14.92 24.95
CA ASP A 152 -19.68 16.11 25.71
C ASP A 152 -20.54 17.31 25.33
N ALA A 153 -20.82 17.53 24.03
CA ALA A 153 -21.69 18.58 23.56
C ALA A 153 -23.13 18.41 24.05
N GLN A 154 -23.65 17.17 24.07
CA GLN A 154 -24.98 16.89 24.57
C GLN A 154 -25.12 17.13 26.08
N GLU A 155 -24.09 16.78 26.86
CA GLU A 155 -24.05 17.05 28.30
C GLU A 155 -24.05 18.57 28.58
N LEU A 156 -23.22 19.33 27.86
CA LEU A 156 -23.18 20.79 27.96
C LEU A 156 -24.56 21.41 27.65
N GLN A 157 -25.21 20.95 26.59
CA GLN A 157 -26.56 21.42 26.27
C GLN A 157 -27.58 21.13 27.36
N ARG A 158 -27.46 19.99 28.05
CA ARG A 158 -28.30 19.64 29.18
C ARG A 158 -28.06 20.58 30.35
N GLU A 159 -26.79 20.82 30.71
CA GLU A 159 -26.41 21.73 31.79
C GLU A 159 -26.89 23.16 31.54
N VAL A 160 -26.76 23.67 30.32
CA VAL A 160 -27.26 24.99 29.94
C VAL A 160 -28.76 25.08 30.10
N LYS A 161 -29.54 24.09 29.65
CA LYS A 161 -30.98 24.06 29.83
C LYS A 161 -31.40 24.01 31.29
N GLU A 162 -30.71 23.27 32.14
CA GLU A 162 -31.00 23.19 33.58
C GLU A 162 -30.72 24.52 34.31
N ARG A 163 -29.63 25.23 33.91
CA ARG A 163 -29.31 26.57 34.43
C ARG A 163 -30.35 27.60 34.00
N ASP A 164 -30.79 27.59 32.74
CA ASP A 164 -31.83 28.51 32.26
C ASP A 164 -33.15 28.35 32.99
N ILE A 165 -33.57 27.11 33.28
CA ILE A 165 -34.76 26.80 34.06
C ILE A 165 -34.64 27.32 35.50
N THR A 166 -33.40 27.26 36.05
CA THR A 166 -33.16 27.72 37.44
C THR A 166 -33.16 29.25 37.56
N LEU A 167 -32.74 29.93 36.49
CA LEU A 167 -32.72 31.42 36.46
C LEU A 167 -34.07 32.06 36.19
N GLN A 168 -35.08 31.28 35.72
CA GLN A 168 -36.45 31.75 35.46
C GLN A 168 -37.38 31.58 36.66
N LYS A 169 -36.92 31.02 37.77
CA LYS A 169 -37.64 30.89 39.05
C LYS A 169 -37.24 31.95 40.02
#